data_2cbb1d29cd72d29de793148a62cb0150
#
_entry.id   2cbb1d29cd72d29de793148a62cb0150
#
_cell.length_a   1.000
_cell.length_b   1.000
_cell.length_c   1.000
_cell.angle_alpha   90.00
_cell.angle_beta   90.00
_cell.angle_gamma   90.00
#
_symmetry.space_group_name_H-M   'P 1'
#
loop_
_entity.id
_entity.type
_entity.pdbx_description
1 polymer ?
#
loop_
_entity_poly.entity_id
_entity_poly.type
_entity_poly.pdbx_seq_one_letter_code
_entity_poly.pdbx_strand_id
1 'polypeptide(L)'
;MEQEQLDIVKERIHAFMREDAYRPLPAAEVLKGLGLSDEEKPLLSSALDALEEEGVIIRNRSGLYGLPSRMNLVVGRLSMSPKGFGFIIPDVRANEEETDVFVPGAALATAMHGDRVVARVTPSETPGRAREGEIIRILVRANTHIVGTFERSKAFGFVTPDSTKIGRDIFVLKKDFGGAKTGSKVVVEITKWPEARRSAEGRVIEVLGKTGDPGVDVLAVMRAYDLDENFPPDVAAAATQCPENPLPEEYAGRRDRRDFPIVTIDGEDTKDIDDGIYAYERDGEFFLGVYIADVS
;
A
#
# COMPACT_ATOMS: atom_id res chain seq x y z
N MET A 1 -0.60 15.97 21.99
CA MET A 1 -1.18 15.53 23.30
C MET A 1 -2.28 14.50 23.12
N GLU A 2 -3.40 14.81 22.42
CA GLU A 2 -4.52 13.84 22.25
C GLU A 2 -4.14 12.61 21.45
N GLN A 3 -3.42 12.79 20.35
CA GLN A 3 -2.90 11.68 19.52
C GLN A 3 -1.87 10.83 20.28
N GLU A 4 -0.98 11.43 21.00
CA GLU A 4 0.03 10.75 21.80
C GLU A 4 -0.59 9.90 22.93
N GLN A 5 -1.65 10.39 23.56
CA GLN A 5 -2.42 9.63 24.54
C GLN A 5 -3.12 8.44 23.91
N LEU A 6 -3.69 8.62 22.71
CA LEU A 6 -4.31 7.55 21.95
C LEU A 6 -3.31 6.44 21.63
N ASP A 7 -2.13 6.79 21.17
CA ASP A 7 -1.08 5.83 20.80
C ASP A 7 -0.57 5.05 22.04
N ILE A 8 -0.40 5.72 23.17
CA ILE A 8 -0.05 5.06 24.45
C ILE A 8 -1.14 4.03 24.84
N VAL A 9 -2.42 4.39 24.73
CA VAL A 9 -3.51 3.47 25.09
C VAL A 9 -3.57 2.30 24.11
N LYS A 10 -3.34 2.52 22.82
CA LYS A 10 -3.25 1.44 21.79
C LYS A 10 -2.15 0.44 22.14
N GLU A 11 -0.96 0.91 22.48
CA GLU A 11 0.15 0.03 22.88
C GLU A 11 -0.17 -0.78 24.14
N ARG A 12 -0.79 -0.16 25.14
CA ARG A 12 -1.22 -0.83 26.38
C ARG A 12 -2.28 -1.90 26.11
N ILE A 13 -3.28 -1.62 25.25
CA ILE A 13 -4.28 -2.61 24.83
C ILE A 13 -3.59 -3.79 24.14
N HIS A 14 -2.69 -3.54 23.18
CA HIS A 14 -1.99 -4.58 22.45
C HIS A 14 -1.13 -5.45 23.38
N ALA A 15 -0.39 -4.84 24.29
CA ALA A 15 0.42 -5.55 25.29
C ALA A 15 -0.46 -6.43 26.19
N PHE A 16 -1.54 -5.88 26.74
CA PHE A 16 -2.51 -6.60 27.57
C PHE A 16 -3.10 -7.81 26.86
N MET A 17 -3.42 -7.65 25.57
CA MET A 17 -3.99 -8.73 24.76
C MET A 17 -2.97 -9.80 24.32
N ARG A 18 -1.69 -9.62 24.54
CA ARG A 18 -0.63 -10.61 24.25
C ARG A 18 -0.34 -11.57 25.39
N GLU A 19 -0.82 -11.31 26.59
CA GLU A 19 -0.60 -12.18 27.75
C GLU A 19 -1.09 -13.60 27.52
N ASP A 20 -0.39 -14.62 28.02
CA ASP A 20 -0.67 -16.03 27.74
C ASP A 20 -2.05 -16.50 28.23
N ALA A 21 -2.53 -15.96 29.33
CA ALA A 21 -3.85 -16.27 29.92
C ALA A 21 -5.00 -15.54 29.23
N TYR A 22 -4.73 -14.72 28.25
CA TYR A 22 -5.71 -13.86 27.60
C TYR A 22 -6.72 -14.63 26.73
N ARG A 23 -7.98 -14.22 26.79
CA ARG A 23 -9.09 -14.62 25.91
C ARG A 23 -9.83 -13.39 25.40
N PRO A 24 -10.62 -13.47 24.30
CA PRO A 24 -11.41 -12.33 23.84
C PRO A 24 -12.31 -11.79 24.94
N LEU A 25 -12.27 -10.45 25.14
CA LEU A 25 -12.92 -9.75 26.24
C LEU A 25 -13.83 -8.62 25.73
N PRO A 26 -14.92 -8.28 26.46
CA PRO A 26 -15.69 -7.08 26.17
C PRO A 26 -14.90 -5.82 26.58
N ALA A 27 -15.20 -4.67 25.98
CA ALA A 27 -14.53 -3.40 26.26
C ALA A 27 -14.47 -3.04 27.75
N ALA A 28 -15.53 -3.37 28.52
CA ALA A 28 -15.57 -3.11 29.97
C ALA A 28 -14.51 -3.91 30.75
N GLU A 29 -14.21 -5.14 30.34
CA GLU A 29 -13.16 -5.95 30.96
C GLU A 29 -11.77 -5.47 30.53
N VAL A 30 -11.61 -4.99 29.28
CA VAL A 30 -10.36 -4.35 28.81
C VAL A 30 -10.09 -3.08 29.62
N LEU A 31 -11.12 -2.22 29.84
CA LEU A 31 -11.02 -1.02 30.66
C LEU A 31 -10.46 -1.34 32.06
N LYS A 32 -11.11 -2.33 32.70
CA LYS A 32 -10.72 -2.78 34.05
C LYS A 32 -9.32 -3.39 34.09
N GLY A 33 -8.99 -4.21 33.09
CA GLY A 33 -7.68 -4.85 32.99
C GLY A 33 -6.53 -3.86 32.81
N LEU A 34 -6.77 -2.75 32.13
CA LEU A 34 -5.82 -1.65 31.95
C LEU A 34 -5.77 -0.66 33.15
N GLY A 35 -6.68 -0.80 34.13
CA GLY A 35 -6.77 0.11 35.26
C GLY A 35 -7.23 1.52 34.86
N LEU A 36 -7.98 1.65 33.76
CA LEU A 36 -8.51 2.91 33.28
C LEU A 36 -9.81 3.27 34.04
N SER A 37 -10.02 4.56 34.25
CA SER A 37 -11.21 5.11 34.90
C SER A 37 -12.41 5.15 33.94
N ASP A 38 -13.62 5.36 34.50
CA ASP A 38 -14.83 5.55 33.68
C ASP A 38 -14.77 6.80 32.79
N GLU A 39 -14.02 7.81 33.17
CA GLU A 39 -13.80 9.04 32.40
C GLU A 39 -12.95 8.78 31.14
N GLU A 40 -12.13 7.74 31.15
CA GLU A 40 -11.27 7.35 30.02
C GLU A 40 -11.96 6.39 29.03
N LYS A 41 -13.24 6.03 29.25
CA LYS A 41 -14.02 5.19 28.31
C LYS A 41 -14.05 5.70 26.87
N PRO A 42 -14.21 7.01 26.60
CA PRO A 42 -14.18 7.51 25.22
C PRO A 42 -12.82 7.27 24.55
N LEU A 43 -11.72 7.50 25.28
CA LEU A 43 -10.37 7.27 24.79
C LEU A 43 -10.12 5.78 24.50
N LEU A 44 -10.56 4.89 25.40
CA LEU A 44 -10.49 3.44 25.16
C LEU A 44 -11.30 3.03 23.93
N SER A 45 -12.53 3.57 23.76
CA SER A 45 -13.35 3.27 22.58
C SER A 45 -12.64 3.67 21.29
N SER A 46 -12.12 4.90 21.24
CA SER A 46 -11.37 5.38 20.09
C SER A 46 -10.12 4.52 19.80
N ALA A 47 -9.41 4.09 20.84
CA ALA A 47 -8.25 3.21 20.70
C ALA A 47 -8.62 1.80 20.20
N LEU A 48 -9.72 1.23 20.69
CA LEU A 48 -10.23 -0.06 20.24
C LEU A 48 -10.68 0.01 18.77
N ASP A 49 -11.41 1.08 18.40
CA ASP A 49 -11.88 1.28 17.03
C ASP A 49 -10.70 1.45 16.07
N ALA A 50 -9.69 2.25 16.43
CA ALA A 50 -8.47 2.43 15.64
C ALA A 50 -7.70 1.12 15.47
N LEU A 51 -7.48 0.36 16.54
CA LEU A 51 -6.80 -0.95 16.48
C LEU A 51 -7.60 -1.98 15.67
N GLU A 52 -8.94 -1.90 15.66
CA GLU A 52 -9.80 -2.75 14.83
C GLU A 52 -9.70 -2.36 13.35
N GLU A 53 -9.69 -1.08 13.01
CA GLU A 53 -9.46 -0.57 11.65
C GLU A 53 -8.07 -0.95 11.14
N GLU A 54 -7.06 -0.87 11.99
CA GLU A 54 -5.70 -1.33 11.71
C GLU A 54 -5.59 -2.87 11.66
N GLY A 55 -6.64 -3.60 12.05
CA GLY A 55 -6.63 -5.07 12.07
C GLY A 55 -5.69 -5.70 13.11
N VAL A 56 -5.19 -4.92 14.05
CA VAL A 56 -4.34 -5.40 15.17
C VAL A 56 -5.18 -6.24 16.13
N ILE A 57 -6.42 -5.83 16.37
CA ILE A 57 -7.42 -6.59 17.09
C ILE A 57 -8.67 -6.78 16.23
N ILE A 58 -9.48 -7.77 16.55
CA ILE A 58 -10.74 -8.03 15.86
C ILE A 58 -11.88 -8.13 16.87
N ARG A 59 -12.98 -7.47 16.57
CA ARG A 59 -14.24 -7.60 17.29
C ARG A 59 -15.08 -8.71 16.69
N ASN A 60 -15.43 -9.72 17.49
CA ASN A 60 -16.30 -10.81 17.05
C ASN A 60 -17.79 -10.44 17.08
N ARG A 61 -18.66 -11.35 16.60
CA ARG A 61 -20.13 -11.14 16.56
C ARG A 61 -20.76 -10.93 17.95
N SER A 62 -20.12 -11.40 19.01
CA SER A 62 -20.55 -11.23 20.40
C SER A 62 -20.03 -9.94 21.02
N GLY A 63 -19.35 -9.07 20.27
CA GLY A 63 -18.80 -7.80 20.74
C GLY A 63 -17.51 -7.94 21.54
N LEU A 64 -16.85 -9.09 21.52
CA LEU A 64 -15.59 -9.33 22.24
C LEU A 64 -14.40 -8.99 21.33
N TYR A 65 -13.42 -8.27 21.87
CA TYR A 65 -12.17 -7.90 21.21
C TYR A 65 -11.08 -8.93 21.50
N GLY A 66 -10.29 -9.28 20.48
CA GLY A 66 -9.20 -10.23 20.61
C GLY A 66 -8.16 -10.13 19.51
N LEU A 67 -7.00 -10.72 19.74
CA LEU A 67 -5.97 -10.84 18.72
C LEU A 67 -6.42 -11.81 17.62
N PRO A 68 -6.22 -11.51 16.34
CA PRO A 68 -6.59 -12.38 15.22
C PRO A 68 -6.05 -13.80 15.38
N SER A 69 -4.78 -13.94 15.74
CA SER A 69 -4.09 -15.24 15.92
C SER A 69 -4.76 -16.15 16.94
N ARG A 70 -5.38 -15.58 17.99
CA ARG A 70 -6.10 -16.34 19.03
C ARG A 70 -7.55 -16.67 18.68
N MET A 71 -8.01 -16.17 17.52
CA MET A 71 -9.38 -16.37 17.03
C MET A 71 -9.43 -17.22 15.75
N ASN A 72 -8.33 -17.90 15.39
CA ASN A 72 -8.15 -18.58 14.11
C ASN A 72 -8.38 -17.63 12.91
N LEU A 73 -7.96 -16.37 13.06
CA LEU A 73 -8.01 -15.36 12.03
C LEU A 73 -6.60 -14.96 11.61
N VAL A 74 -6.46 -14.59 10.36
CA VAL A 74 -5.25 -13.96 9.82
C VAL A 74 -5.63 -12.62 9.22
N VAL A 75 -4.78 -11.63 9.45
CA VAL A 75 -4.83 -10.32 8.78
C VAL A 75 -3.67 -10.24 7.83
N GLY A 76 -3.91 -9.78 6.61
CA GLY A 76 -2.87 -9.68 5.61
C GLY A 76 -3.37 -9.15 4.28
N ARG A 77 -2.46 -9.08 3.32
CA ARG A 77 -2.71 -8.59 1.96
C ARG A 77 -3.06 -9.73 1.02
N LEU A 78 -4.16 -9.57 0.28
CA LEU A 78 -4.61 -10.54 -0.71
C LEU A 78 -3.80 -10.41 -2.01
N SER A 79 -3.11 -11.47 -2.41
CA SER A 79 -2.49 -11.60 -3.72
C SER A 79 -3.33 -12.53 -4.60
N MET A 80 -3.96 -11.98 -5.64
CA MET A 80 -4.79 -12.75 -6.57
C MET A 80 -3.97 -13.44 -7.65
N SER A 81 -4.39 -14.64 -8.01
CA SER A 81 -3.96 -15.33 -9.22
C SER A 81 -4.92 -15.02 -10.37
N PRO A 82 -4.43 -14.90 -11.62
CA PRO A 82 -5.28 -14.81 -12.80
C PRO A 82 -6.27 -15.99 -12.96
N LYS A 83 -6.02 -17.11 -12.28
CA LYS A 83 -6.88 -18.31 -12.27
C LYS A 83 -8.09 -18.19 -11.33
N GLY A 84 -8.30 -17.05 -10.66
CA GLY A 84 -9.47 -16.78 -9.83
C GLY A 84 -9.43 -17.30 -8.40
N PHE A 85 -8.25 -17.63 -7.88
CA PHE A 85 -7.98 -17.87 -6.46
C PHE A 85 -6.94 -16.87 -5.95
N GLY A 86 -6.70 -16.82 -4.65
CA GLY A 86 -5.71 -15.93 -4.06
C GLY A 86 -4.92 -16.56 -2.94
N PHE A 87 -3.92 -15.80 -2.48
CA PHE A 87 -3.16 -16.07 -1.27
C PHE A 87 -3.17 -14.84 -0.39
N ILE A 88 -3.34 -15.02 0.90
CA ILE A 88 -3.15 -13.94 1.87
C ILE A 88 -1.74 -14.03 2.40
N ILE A 89 -0.98 -12.96 2.19
CA ILE A 89 0.35 -12.74 2.76
C ILE A 89 0.12 -12.12 4.14
N PRO A 90 0.36 -12.85 5.25
CA PRO A 90 0.10 -12.33 6.58
C PRO A 90 0.94 -11.08 6.88
N ASP A 91 0.34 -10.08 7.53
CA ASP A 91 1.05 -8.88 8.00
C ASP A 91 2.08 -9.23 9.09
N VAL A 92 1.75 -10.22 9.93
CA VAL A 92 2.61 -10.76 10.98
C VAL A 92 2.64 -12.27 10.84
N ARG A 93 3.83 -12.84 10.75
CA ARG A 93 4.07 -14.29 10.77
C ARG A 93 4.43 -14.74 12.18
N ALA A 94 3.83 -15.83 12.64
CA ALA A 94 4.13 -16.38 13.96
C ALA A 94 5.55 -16.99 14.03
N ASN A 95 6.06 -17.48 12.89
CA ASN A 95 7.42 -18.01 12.70
C ASN A 95 7.81 -17.95 11.22
N GLU A 96 9.08 -18.22 10.91
CA GLU A 96 9.62 -18.20 9.55
C GLU A 96 9.03 -19.30 8.63
N GLU A 97 8.48 -20.37 9.20
CA GLU A 97 7.87 -21.48 8.47
C GLU A 97 6.40 -21.21 8.11
N GLU A 98 5.82 -20.14 8.64
CA GLU A 98 4.42 -19.80 8.39
C GLU A 98 4.23 -19.36 6.93
N THR A 99 3.50 -20.20 6.17
CA THR A 99 3.19 -19.96 4.76
C THR A 99 1.99 -19.05 4.56
N ASP A 100 1.89 -18.50 3.35
CA ASP A 100 0.71 -17.76 2.91
C ASP A 100 -0.55 -18.63 3.00
N VAL A 101 -1.71 -17.99 3.21
CA VAL A 101 -2.99 -18.67 3.33
C VAL A 101 -3.67 -18.74 1.97
N PHE A 102 -3.92 -19.93 1.48
CA PHE A 102 -4.66 -20.13 0.23
C PHE A 102 -6.14 -19.78 0.39
N VAL A 103 -6.68 -19.03 -0.56
CA VAL A 103 -8.11 -18.64 -0.58
C VAL A 103 -8.71 -19.08 -1.91
N PRO A 104 -9.60 -20.08 -1.91
CA PRO A 104 -10.30 -20.51 -3.12
C PRO A 104 -11.23 -19.41 -3.63
N GLY A 105 -11.52 -19.39 -4.93
CA GLY A 105 -12.33 -18.35 -5.56
C GLY A 105 -13.70 -18.12 -4.93
N ALA A 106 -14.32 -19.17 -4.40
CA ALA A 106 -15.62 -19.09 -3.70
C ALA A 106 -15.52 -18.41 -2.32
N ALA A 107 -14.32 -18.39 -1.72
CA ALA A 107 -14.07 -17.83 -0.39
C ALA A 107 -13.47 -16.41 -0.42
N LEU A 108 -13.33 -15.80 -1.60
CA LEU A 108 -12.80 -14.44 -1.77
C LEU A 108 -13.79 -13.35 -1.36
N ALA A 109 -15.06 -13.67 -1.20
CA ALA A 109 -16.16 -12.70 -0.99
C ALA A 109 -16.14 -11.61 -2.08
N THR A 110 -15.94 -10.34 -1.68
CA THR A 110 -15.85 -9.18 -2.58
C THR A 110 -14.42 -8.61 -2.68
N ALA A 111 -13.42 -9.35 -2.15
CA ALA A 111 -12.04 -8.87 -2.11
C ALA A 111 -11.39 -8.89 -3.50
N MET A 112 -10.53 -7.92 -3.73
CA MET A 112 -9.73 -7.75 -4.94
C MET A 112 -8.24 -7.87 -4.62
N HIS A 113 -7.42 -7.97 -5.67
CA HIS A 113 -5.97 -8.00 -5.51
C HIS A 113 -5.46 -6.78 -4.72
N GLY A 114 -4.58 -7.02 -3.77
CA GLY A 114 -3.98 -5.97 -2.96
C GLY A 114 -4.79 -5.57 -1.72
N ASP A 115 -6.10 -5.92 -1.65
CA ASP A 115 -6.92 -5.59 -0.49
C ASP A 115 -6.31 -6.16 0.79
N ARG A 116 -6.35 -5.37 1.86
CA ARG A 116 -6.01 -5.83 3.20
C ARG A 116 -7.25 -6.43 3.85
N VAL A 117 -7.15 -7.69 4.24
CA VAL A 117 -8.29 -8.51 4.61
C VAL A 117 -8.11 -9.23 5.93
N VAL A 118 -9.24 -9.62 6.54
CA VAL A 118 -9.30 -10.59 7.62
C VAL A 118 -9.89 -11.88 7.05
N ALA A 119 -9.19 -12.99 7.25
CA ALA A 119 -9.69 -14.29 6.86
C ALA A 119 -9.74 -15.25 8.05
N ARG A 120 -10.74 -16.11 8.04
CA ARG A 120 -10.79 -17.27 8.92
C ARG A 120 -9.94 -18.37 8.32
N VAL A 121 -9.02 -18.91 9.12
CA VAL A 121 -8.12 -19.99 8.68
C VAL A 121 -8.64 -21.31 9.19
N THR A 122 -8.74 -22.27 8.29
CA THR A 122 -8.97 -23.67 8.63
C THR A 122 -7.61 -24.35 8.70
N PRO A 123 -7.26 -24.98 9.83
CA PRO A 123 -6.03 -25.77 9.94
C PRO A 123 -5.96 -26.83 8.85
N SER A 124 -4.79 -26.97 8.22
CA SER A 124 -4.58 -28.07 7.28
C SER A 124 -4.38 -29.39 8.06
N GLU A 125 -5.21 -30.38 7.79
CA GLU A 125 -5.04 -31.72 8.36
C GLU A 125 -3.87 -32.47 7.73
N THR A 126 -3.34 -31.99 6.60
CA THR A 126 -2.27 -32.66 5.87
C THR A 126 -0.96 -31.86 6.02
N PRO A 127 0.11 -32.47 6.57
CA PRO A 127 1.42 -31.84 6.64
C PRO A 127 1.92 -31.40 5.27
N GLY A 128 2.43 -30.17 5.17
CA GLY A 128 2.96 -29.60 3.92
C GLY A 128 1.93 -29.01 2.96
N ARG A 129 0.62 -29.09 3.26
CA ARG A 129 -0.42 -28.38 2.50
C ARG A 129 -0.62 -26.96 3.05
N ALA A 130 -0.73 -25.99 2.17
CA ALA A 130 -1.04 -24.62 2.55
C ALA A 130 -2.34 -24.55 3.37
N ARG A 131 -2.36 -23.69 4.39
CA ARG A 131 -3.58 -23.40 5.17
C ARG A 131 -4.62 -22.81 4.22
N GLU A 132 -5.88 -23.16 4.41
CA GLU A 132 -6.98 -22.62 3.63
C GLU A 132 -7.73 -21.56 4.42
N GLY A 133 -8.11 -20.46 3.76
CA GLY A 133 -8.80 -19.33 4.38
C GLY A 133 -10.06 -18.92 3.64
N GLU A 134 -11.00 -18.37 4.40
CA GLU A 134 -12.21 -17.68 3.91
C GLU A 134 -12.15 -16.21 4.33
N ILE A 135 -12.22 -15.28 3.37
CA ILE A 135 -12.26 -13.84 3.68
C ILE A 135 -13.59 -13.50 4.34
N ILE A 136 -13.50 -12.99 5.56
CA ILE A 136 -14.68 -12.61 6.36
C ILE A 136 -14.87 -11.09 6.45
N ARG A 137 -13.81 -10.32 6.20
CA ARG A 137 -13.84 -8.84 6.25
C ARG A 137 -12.76 -8.25 5.38
N ILE A 138 -13.02 -7.10 4.79
CA ILE A 138 -12.05 -6.28 4.09
C ILE A 138 -11.78 -5.06 4.97
N LEU A 139 -10.52 -4.84 5.33
CA LEU A 139 -10.08 -3.71 6.16
C LEU A 139 -9.82 -2.48 5.29
N VAL A 140 -9.02 -2.69 4.23
CA VAL A 140 -8.61 -1.61 3.33
C VAL A 140 -8.74 -2.07 1.88
N ARG A 141 -9.35 -1.27 1.05
CA ARG A 141 -9.40 -1.47 -0.40
C ARG A 141 -8.13 -0.91 -1.04
N ALA A 142 -7.45 -1.74 -1.82
CA ALA A 142 -6.23 -1.33 -2.52
C ALA A 142 -6.51 -0.63 -3.84
N ASN A 143 -7.63 -0.94 -4.50
CA ASN A 143 -7.89 -0.50 -5.87
C ASN A 143 -9.16 0.36 -5.92
N THR A 144 -9.08 1.60 -5.46
CA THR A 144 -10.17 2.58 -5.63
C THR A 144 -10.26 3.08 -7.07
N HIS A 145 -9.11 3.10 -7.76
CA HIS A 145 -8.97 3.44 -9.17
C HIS A 145 -8.33 2.29 -9.93
N ILE A 146 -8.76 2.06 -11.16
CA ILE A 146 -8.23 0.99 -12.01
C ILE A 146 -8.00 1.55 -13.41
N VAL A 147 -6.82 1.28 -13.94
CA VAL A 147 -6.47 1.58 -15.33
C VAL A 147 -6.83 0.40 -16.22
N GLY A 148 -7.39 0.69 -17.39
CA GLY A 148 -7.76 -0.34 -18.34
C GLY A 148 -8.22 0.20 -19.69
N THR A 149 -8.64 -0.72 -20.55
CA THR A 149 -9.13 -0.40 -21.90
C THR A 149 -10.65 -0.43 -21.93
N PHE A 150 -11.25 0.67 -22.36
CA PHE A 150 -12.69 0.82 -22.42
C PHE A 150 -13.26 0.25 -23.72
N GLU A 151 -14.33 -0.55 -23.59
CA GLU A 151 -15.13 -1.06 -24.69
C GLU A 151 -16.60 -0.66 -24.51
N ARG A 152 -17.16 -0.06 -25.54
CA ARG A 152 -18.55 0.43 -25.53
C ARG A 152 -19.51 -0.59 -26.15
N SER A 153 -20.61 -0.84 -25.44
CA SER A 153 -21.80 -1.47 -25.96
C SER A 153 -22.94 -0.44 -26.17
N LYS A 154 -24.11 -0.88 -26.64
CA LYS A 154 -25.24 0.04 -26.92
C LYS A 154 -25.73 0.83 -25.70
N ALA A 155 -25.87 0.18 -24.55
CA ALA A 155 -26.47 0.74 -23.35
C ALA A 155 -25.48 0.86 -22.14
N PHE A 156 -24.32 0.23 -22.22
CA PHE A 156 -23.30 0.16 -21.18
C PHE A 156 -21.91 0.04 -21.81
N GLY A 157 -20.89 0.01 -21.01
CA GLY A 157 -19.52 -0.30 -21.41
C GLY A 157 -18.83 -1.19 -20.38
N PHE A 158 -17.67 -1.66 -20.76
CA PHE A 158 -16.77 -2.39 -19.87
C PHE A 158 -15.38 -1.77 -19.95
N VAL A 159 -14.66 -1.86 -18.85
CA VAL A 159 -13.22 -1.61 -18.82
C VAL A 159 -12.52 -2.90 -18.46
N THR A 160 -11.70 -3.37 -19.37
CA THR A 160 -10.81 -4.51 -19.14
C THR A 160 -9.55 -3.99 -18.45
N PRO A 161 -9.32 -4.36 -17.17
CA PRO A 161 -8.14 -3.90 -16.42
C PRO A 161 -6.83 -4.32 -17.08
N ASP A 162 -5.81 -3.47 -17.02
CA ASP A 162 -4.46 -3.80 -17.47
C ASP A 162 -3.77 -4.83 -16.56
N SER A 163 -4.11 -4.79 -15.28
CA SER A 163 -3.61 -5.78 -14.32
C SER A 163 -4.33 -7.11 -14.49
N THR A 164 -3.61 -8.15 -14.87
CA THR A 164 -4.11 -9.54 -14.96
C THR A 164 -4.57 -10.12 -13.63
N LYS A 165 -4.21 -9.49 -12.52
CA LYS A 165 -4.61 -9.87 -11.16
C LYS A 165 -6.02 -9.38 -10.81
N ILE A 166 -6.58 -8.44 -11.59
CA ILE A 166 -7.96 -8.01 -11.50
C ILE A 166 -8.73 -8.80 -12.56
N GLY A 167 -9.18 -9.99 -12.18
CA GLY A 167 -9.64 -11.02 -13.11
C GLY A 167 -11.03 -10.80 -13.74
N ARG A 168 -11.65 -9.62 -13.62
CA ARG A 168 -12.99 -9.32 -14.18
C ARG A 168 -13.04 -7.89 -14.70
N ASP A 169 -13.75 -7.72 -15.83
CA ASP A 169 -14.06 -6.41 -16.38
C ASP A 169 -14.90 -5.59 -15.40
N ILE A 170 -14.74 -4.27 -15.47
CA ILE A 170 -15.49 -3.32 -14.68
C ILE A 170 -16.64 -2.81 -15.53
N PHE A 171 -17.87 -2.95 -15.03
CA PHE A 171 -19.07 -2.48 -15.70
C PHE A 171 -19.21 -0.96 -15.54
N VAL A 172 -19.49 -0.26 -16.65
CA VAL A 172 -19.65 1.20 -16.69
C VAL A 172 -21.00 1.55 -17.30
N LEU A 173 -21.81 2.31 -16.58
CA LEU A 173 -23.08 2.82 -17.08
C LEU A 173 -22.85 3.92 -18.11
N LYS A 174 -23.78 4.06 -19.08
CA LYS A 174 -23.67 5.05 -20.16
C LYS A 174 -23.44 6.49 -19.66
N LYS A 175 -24.04 6.87 -18.53
CA LYS A 175 -23.89 8.19 -17.91
C LYS A 175 -22.48 8.42 -17.33
N ASP A 176 -21.74 7.33 -17.06
CA ASP A 176 -20.45 7.30 -16.38
C ASP A 176 -19.27 7.06 -17.36
N PHE A 177 -19.50 7.18 -18.66
CA PHE A 177 -18.48 6.96 -19.71
C PHE A 177 -17.37 8.03 -19.72
N GLY A 178 -17.61 9.21 -19.18
CA GLY A 178 -16.60 10.30 -19.15
C GLY A 178 -16.04 10.71 -20.51
N GLY A 179 -16.78 10.47 -21.60
CA GLY A 179 -16.30 10.75 -22.96
C GLY A 179 -15.46 9.63 -23.59
N ALA A 180 -15.24 8.52 -22.90
CA ALA A 180 -14.49 7.37 -23.42
C ALA A 180 -15.15 6.75 -24.65
N LYS A 181 -14.31 6.30 -25.58
CA LYS A 181 -14.68 5.58 -26.80
C LYS A 181 -14.04 4.20 -26.78
N THR A 182 -14.60 3.25 -27.54
CA THR A 182 -13.98 1.92 -27.67
C THR A 182 -12.51 2.04 -28.07
N GLY A 183 -11.64 1.38 -27.30
CA GLY A 183 -10.19 1.42 -27.47
C GLY A 183 -9.51 2.58 -26.72
N SER A 184 -10.27 3.40 -25.95
CA SER A 184 -9.66 4.37 -25.06
C SER A 184 -9.01 3.68 -23.86
N LYS A 185 -7.80 4.12 -23.51
CA LYS A 185 -7.16 3.85 -22.24
C LYS A 185 -7.73 4.82 -21.21
N VAL A 186 -8.22 4.30 -20.08
CA VAL A 186 -9.00 5.07 -19.10
C VAL A 186 -8.58 4.75 -17.67
N VAL A 187 -8.84 5.70 -16.79
CA VAL A 187 -8.86 5.49 -15.34
C VAL A 187 -10.32 5.42 -14.88
N VAL A 188 -10.66 4.35 -14.17
CA VAL A 188 -12.01 4.11 -13.66
C VAL A 188 -11.99 4.11 -12.14
N GLU A 189 -12.82 4.96 -11.54
CA GLU A 189 -13.12 4.92 -10.12
C GLU A 189 -14.15 3.82 -9.84
N ILE A 190 -13.90 2.95 -8.87
CA ILE A 190 -14.84 1.91 -8.46
C ILE A 190 -15.95 2.53 -7.63
N THR A 191 -17.19 2.45 -8.12
CA THR A 191 -18.39 2.95 -7.43
C THR A 191 -19.14 1.88 -6.67
N LYS A 192 -19.02 0.62 -7.14
CA LYS A 192 -19.54 -0.56 -6.43
C LYS A 192 -18.57 -1.72 -6.58
N TRP A 193 -18.28 -2.35 -5.46
CA TRP A 193 -17.37 -3.50 -5.40
C TRP A 193 -18.02 -4.75 -6.00
N PRO A 194 -17.21 -5.72 -6.50
CA PRO A 194 -17.75 -6.93 -7.09
C PRO A 194 -18.53 -7.74 -6.03
N GLU A 195 -19.57 -8.40 -6.45
CA GLU A 195 -20.31 -9.40 -5.69
C GLU A 195 -20.11 -10.78 -6.31
N ALA A 196 -20.54 -11.86 -5.63
CA ALA A 196 -20.29 -13.24 -6.06
C ALA A 196 -20.58 -13.52 -7.55
N ARG A 197 -21.58 -12.87 -8.13
CA ARG A 197 -22.00 -13.03 -9.54
C ARG A 197 -22.02 -11.74 -10.36
N ARG A 198 -21.58 -10.62 -9.78
CA ARG A 198 -21.59 -9.31 -10.43
C ARG A 198 -20.18 -8.74 -10.49
N SER A 199 -19.79 -8.22 -11.64
CA SER A 199 -18.59 -7.42 -11.80
C SER A 199 -18.67 -6.13 -10.96
N ALA A 200 -17.53 -5.54 -10.63
CA ALA A 200 -17.50 -4.20 -10.08
C ALA A 200 -18.18 -3.21 -11.03
N GLU A 201 -18.82 -2.17 -10.49
CA GLU A 201 -19.28 -1.03 -11.28
C GLU A 201 -18.32 0.15 -11.08
N GLY A 202 -18.08 0.91 -12.13
CA GLY A 202 -17.19 2.06 -12.08
C GLY A 202 -17.64 3.23 -12.93
N ARG A 203 -16.98 4.36 -12.73
CA ARG A 203 -17.12 5.61 -13.47
C ARG A 203 -15.78 5.97 -14.08
N VAL A 204 -15.73 6.27 -15.37
CA VAL A 204 -14.53 6.81 -16.01
C VAL A 204 -14.30 8.23 -15.47
N ILE A 205 -13.17 8.44 -14.84
CA ILE A 205 -12.75 9.74 -14.28
C ILE A 205 -11.71 10.43 -15.17
N GLU A 206 -10.94 9.66 -15.94
CA GLU A 206 -9.91 10.19 -16.84
C GLU A 206 -9.81 9.34 -18.11
N VAL A 207 -9.64 10.00 -19.26
CA VAL A 207 -9.34 9.37 -20.54
C VAL A 207 -7.92 9.71 -20.92
N LEU A 208 -7.00 8.75 -20.81
CA LEU A 208 -5.57 8.94 -21.05
C LEU A 208 -5.20 9.10 -22.52
N GLY A 209 -6.02 8.54 -23.41
CA GLY A 209 -5.80 8.55 -24.85
C GLY A 209 -6.33 7.28 -25.50
N LYS A 210 -5.93 7.03 -26.74
CA LYS A 210 -6.23 5.77 -27.42
C LYS A 210 -5.11 4.77 -27.16
N THR A 211 -5.42 3.52 -26.97
CA THR A 211 -4.43 2.46 -26.84
C THR A 211 -3.48 2.46 -28.05
N GLY A 212 -2.19 2.60 -27.80
CA GLY A 212 -1.14 2.67 -28.80
C GLY A 212 -0.73 4.09 -29.21
N ASP A 213 -1.41 5.15 -28.72
CA ASP A 213 -0.94 6.51 -28.90
C ASP A 213 0.36 6.74 -28.08
N PRO A 214 1.33 7.54 -28.60
CA PRO A 214 2.58 7.82 -27.89
C PRO A 214 2.35 8.40 -26.49
N GLY A 215 3.03 7.84 -25.47
CA GLY A 215 3.00 8.30 -24.08
C GLY A 215 1.80 7.81 -23.26
N VAL A 216 0.78 7.24 -23.88
CA VAL A 216 -0.41 6.73 -23.16
C VAL A 216 -0.08 5.52 -22.30
N ASP A 217 0.87 4.71 -22.70
CA ASP A 217 1.39 3.58 -21.94
C ASP A 217 2.10 4.03 -20.66
N VAL A 218 2.94 5.07 -20.74
CA VAL A 218 3.61 5.67 -19.58
C VAL A 218 2.58 6.27 -18.62
N LEU A 219 1.63 7.07 -19.12
CA LEU A 219 0.54 7.63 -18.31
C LEU A 219 -0.28 6.54 -17.62
N ALA A 220 -0.59 5.45 -18.34
CA ALA A 220 -1.32 4.32 -17.77
C ALA A 220 -0.58 3.69 -16.59
N VAL A 221 0.74 3.52 -16.69
CA VAL A 221 1.56 3.02 -15.58
C VAL A 221 1.58 4.01 -14.43
N MET A 222 1.79 5.29 -14.70
CA MET A 222 1.78 6.34 -13.66
C MET A 222 0.47 6.31 -12.87
N ARG A 223 -0.68 6.30 -13.56
CA ARG A 223 -2.00 6.25 -12.90
C ARG A 223 -2.28 4.95 -12.16
N ALA A 224 -1.72 3.82 -12.63
CA ALA A 224 -1.83 2.54 -11.94
C ALA A 224 -1.11 2.50 -10.58
N TYR A 225 -0.13 3.41 -10.38
CA TYR A 225 0.62 3.59 -9.13
C TYR A 225 0.27 4.90 -8.41
N ASP A 226 -0.85 5.55 -8.78
CA ASP A 226 -1.29 6.84 -8.21
C ASP A 226 -0.23 7.95 -8.29
N LEU A 227 0.61 7.91 -9.34
CA LEU A 227 1.61 8.95 -9.61
C LEU A 227 0.99 10.07 -10.45
N ASP A 228 1.17 11.32 -9.99
CA ASP A 228 0.83 12.51 -10.76
C ASP A 228 2.03 12.98 -11.60
N GLU A 229 1.76 13.62 -12.73
CA GLU A 229 2.78 14.26 -13.57
C GLU A 229 3.31 15.54 -12.95
N ASN A 230 2.54 16.16 -12.08
CA ASN A 230 2.85 17.41 -11.44
C ASN A 230 3.18 17.19 -9.96
N PHE A 231 4.18 17.91 -9.49
CA PHE A 231 4.42 18.00 -8.05
C PHE A 231 3.29 18.77 -7.35
N PRO A 232 2.97 18.43 -6.09
CA PRO A 232 2.07 19.23 -5.27
C PRO A 232 2.48 20.72 -5.26
N PRO A 233 1.51 21.66 -5.25
CA PRO A 233 1.81 23.09 -5.35
C PRO A 233 2.75 23.62 -4.27
N ASP A 234 2.67 23.09 -3.06
CA ASP A 234 3.55 23.41 -1.92
C ASP A 234 4.98 22.93 -2.16
N VAL A 235 5.15 21.72 -2.72
CA VAL A 235 6.46 21.15 -3.09
C VAL A 235 7.07 21.97 -4.24
N ALA A 236 6.29 22.30 -5.27
CA ALA A 236 6.76 23.13 -6.39
C ALA A 236 7.17 24.53 -5.90
N ALA A 237 6.40 25.13 -4.98
CA ALA A 237 6.73 26.42 -4.38
C ALA A 237 8.01 26.34 -3.53
N ALA A 238 8.20 25.29 -2.77
CA ALA A 238 9.43 25.07 -1.99
C ALA A 238 10.65 24.92 -2.91
N ALA A 239 10.53 24.15 -3.99
CA ALA A 239 11.61 23.96 -4.96
C ALA A 239 12.04 25.29 -5.62
N THR A 240 11.10 26.21 -5.90
CA THR A 240 11.44 27.53 -6.47
C THR A 240 12.16 28.46 -5.51
N GLN A 241 12.14 28.16 -4.19
CA GLN A 241 12.87 28.93 -3.17
C GLN A 241 14.29 28.41 -2.95
N CYS A 242 14.62 27.24 -3.46
CA CYS A 242 15.97 26.71 -3.39
C CYS A 242 16.91 27.56 -4.27
N PRO A 243 18.05 28.04 -3.75
CA PRO A 243 19.02 28.77 -4.54
C PRO A 243 19.63 27.85 -5.61
N GLU A 244 19.91 28.39 -6.79
CA GLU A 244 20.52 27.63 -7.89
C GLU A 244 21.94 27.13 -7.55
N ASN A 245 22.65 27.87 -6.67
CA ASN A 245 23.97 27.50 -6.19
C ASN A 245 23.98 27.55 -4.64
N PRO A 246 24.78 26.66 -4.02
CA PRO A 246 24.94 26.68 -2.57
C PRO A 246 25.42 28.05 -2.05
N LEU A 247 24.91 28.46 -0.89
CA LEU A 247 25.25 29.75 -0.30
C LEU A 247 26.65 29.70 0.36
N PRO A 248 27.36 30.86 0.47
CA PRO A 248 28.71 30.88 1.06
C PRO A 248 28.81 30.29 2.46
N GLU A 249 27.77 30.43 3.28
CA GLU A 249 27.68 29.84 4.63
C GLU A 249 27.62 28.30 4.61
N GLU A 250 27.15 27.69 3.54
CA GLU A 250 27.06 26.24 3.38
C GLU A 250 28.43 25.61 3.08
N TYR A 251 29.40 26.41 2.66
CA TYR A 251 30.80 25.98 2.51
C TYR A 251 31.57 26.02 3.84
N ALA A 252 31.05 26.70 4.88
CA ALA A 252 31.76 26.88 6.13
C ALA A 252 32.10 25.51 6.77
N GLY A 253 33.37 25.30 7.04
CA GLY A 253 33.88 24.04 7.64
C GLY A 253 34.07 22.88 6.66
N ARG A 254 33.69 23.03 5.40
CA ARG A 254 33.96 22.03 4.35
C ARG A 254 35.37 22.18 3.81
N ARG A 255 36.00 21.05 3.40
CA ARG A 255 37.32 21.08 2.75
C ARG A 255 37.14 21.40 1.26
N ASP A 256 37.75 22.48 0.79
CA ASP A 256 37.78 22.81 -0.64
C ASP A 256 38.69 21.81 -1.40
N ARG A 257 38.13 21.17 -2.42
CA ARG A 257 38.78 20.21 -3.31
C ARG A 257 38.65 20.60 -4.79
N ARG A 258 38.18 21.81 -5.09
CA ARG A 258 37.95 22.29 -6.46
C ARG A 258 39.23 22.37 -7.29
N ASP A 259 40.41 22.46 -6.66
CA ASP A 259 41.70 22.45 -7.34
C ASP A 259 42.17 21.02 -7.70
N PHE A 260 41.48 19.97 -7.27
CA PHE A 260 41.85 18.61 -7.58
C PHE A 260 41.27 18.21 -8.94
N PRO A 261 42.06 17.46 -9.78
CA PRO A 261 41.58 16.98 -11.07
C PRO A 261 40.62 15.78 -10.88
N ILE A 262 39.50 16.04 -10.24
CA ILE A 262 38.42 15.09 -10.06
C ILE A 262 37.76 14.85 -11.42
N VAL A 263 37.56 13.61 -11.79
CA VAL A 263 36.86 13.21 -13.01
C VAL A 263 35.61 12.41 -12.68
N THR A 264 34.60 12.54 -13.53
CA THR A 264 33.39 11.72 -13.52
C THR A 264 33.41 10.80 -14.75
N ILE A 265 32.75 9.64 -14.64
CA ILE A 265 32.70 8.64 -15.72
C ILE A 265 31.23 8.35 -15.99
N ASP A 266 30.62 9.19 -16.79
CA ASP A 266 29.20 9.18 -17.07
C ASP A 266 28.90 8.96 -18.55
N GLY A 267 27.67 8.63 -18.89
CA GLY A 267 27.18 8.61 -20.25
C GLY A 267 26.99 10.01 -20.82
N GLU A 268 26.98 10.14 -22.16
CA GLU A 268 26.79 11.44 -22.84
C GLU A 268 25.49 12.15 -22.48
N ASP A 269 24.45 11.39 -22.11
CA ASP A 269 23.11 11.91 -21.77
C ASP A 269 22.90 12.16 -20.27
N THR A 270 23.92 11.91 -19.42
CA THR A 270 23.82 12.08 -17.97
C THR A 270 23.66 13.56 -17.61
N LYS A 271 22.57 13.90 -16.91
CA LYS A 271 22.30 15.25 -16.42
C LYS A 271 22.68 15.44 -14.97
N ASP A 272 22.50 14.38 -14.17
CA ASP A 272 22.79 14.36 -12.74
C ASP A 272 24.08 13.59 -12.52
N ILE A 273 25.14 14.29 -12.09
CA ILE A 273 26.45 13.70 -11.79
C ILE A 273 26.50 13.45 -10.29
N ASP A 274 26.45 12.19 -9.90
CA ASP A 274 26.36 11.77 -8.50
C ASP A 274 27.72 11.52 -7.86
N ASP A 275 28.70 11.06 -8.64
CA ASP A 275 30.02 10.71 -8.11
C ASP A 275 31.17 11.16 -9.00
N GLY A 276 32.31 11.35 -8.36
CA GLY A 276 33.58 11.64 -9.01
C GLY A 276 34.74 10.95 -8.33
N ILE A 277 35.80 10.70 -9.06
CA ILE A 277 36.99 10.05 -8.53
C ILE A 277 38.24 10.87 -8.81
N TYR A 278 39.21 10.76 -7.90
CA TYR A 278 40.57 11.28 -8.08
C TYR A 278 41.57 10.29 -7.51
N ALA A 279 42.50 9.87 -8.33
CA ALA A 279 43.57 8.96 -7.92
C ALA A 279 44.95 9.64 -8.06
N TYR A 280 45.83 9.43 -7.09
CA TYR A 280 47.21 9.93 -7.11
C TYR A 280 48.16 8.96 -6.41
N GLU A 281 49.43 9.03 -6.76
CA GLU A 281 50.50 8.30 -6.11
C GLU A 281 51.30 9.23 -5.19
N ARG A 282 51.60 8.76 -4.01
CA ARG A 282 52.46 9.45 -3.06
C ARG A 282 53.30 8.44 -2.29
N ASP A 283 54.60 8.62 -2.24
CA ASP A 283 55.56 7.77 -1.50
C ASP A 283 55.49 6.27 -1.91
N GLY A 284 55.12 5.98 -3.17
CA GLY A 284 54.95 4.62 -3.69
C GLY A 284 53.62 3.97 -3.34
N GLU A 285 52.72 4.70 -2.71
CA GLU A 285 51.33 4.25 -2.38
C GLU A 285 50.33 4.96 -3.27
N PHE A 286 49.29 4.23 -3.68
CA PHE A 286 48.18 4.77 -4.46
C PHE A 286 47.04 5.17 -3.54
N PHE A 287 46.52 6.37 -3.73
CA PHE A 287 45.37 6.92 -3.03
C PHE A 287 44.21 7.12 -4.00
N LEU A 288 43.01 6.70 -3.59
CA LEU A 288 41.80 6.92 -4.33
C LEU A 288 40.84 7.78 -3.47
N GLY A 289 40.47 8.92 -3.99
CA GLY A 289 39.37 9.74 -3.45
C GLY A 289 38.09 9.43 -4.22
N VAL A 290 37.01 9.13 -3.49
CA VAL A 290 35.66 8.99 -4.05
C VAL A 290 34.84 10.13 -3.48
N TYR A 291 34.20 10.90 -4.35
CA TYR A 291 33.43 12.09 -4.00
C TYR A 291 31.98 11.84 -4.45
N ILE A 292 31.06 11.89 -3.52
CA ILE A 292 29.64 11.62 -3.77
C ILE A 292 28.86 12.91 -3.52
N ALA A 293 27.89 13.21 -4.39
CA ALA A 293 27.03 14.37 -4.22
C ALA A 293 26.30 14.31 -2.86
N ASP A 294 26.34 15.42 -2.15
CA ASP A 294 25.66 15.57 -0.85
C ASP A 294 24.21 15.97 -1.11
N VAL A 295 23.30 15.00 -0.96
CA VAL A 295 21.85 15.15 -1.19
C VAL A 295 21.04 15.33 0.11
N SER A 296 21.72 15.51 1.24
CA SER A 296 21.11 15.65 2.56
C SER A 296 20.80 17.11 2.96
#